data_12c8355beba5236725c8b43fac46da7b
#
_entry.id   12c8355beba5236725c8b43fac46da7b
#
_cell.length_a   1.000
_cell.length_b   1.000
_cell.length_c   1.000
_cell.angle_alpha   90.00
_cell.angle_beta   90.00
_cell.angle_gamma   90.00
#
_symmetry.space_group_name_H-M   'P 1'
#
loop_
_entity.id
_entity.type
_entity.pdbx_description
1 polymer ?
#
loop_
_entity_poly.entity_id
_entity_poly.type
_entity_poly.pdbx_seq_one_letter_code
_entity_poly.pdbx_strand_id
1 'polypeptide(L)'
;MSDYSKVSFQNNGKLKLLIIVGTRPEIIRLAAVIKKTRKYFDVILAHTGQNYDYTLNGVFFHDLELADPEVYLNAVGSDLGETMGNIIAESYKLMAAIKPDAVLVLGDTNSCLSVIGAKRLHIPIFHMEAGNRCKDECLPEETNRRIVDIISDVNMAYSEHARRYLADTGLPKERTYVTGSPMAEVLHMNLAKIEASDIHARLGLEKGKYILLSAHREENIDTEKNFTSLFTAINKMAEKYDMPILYSCHPRSRNRLAASGFELDKRVIQHEPLGFHDYNCLQMNAFAVVSDSGTLPEESSFFTSVGHPFPAVCIRTSTERPEALDKGCFVLAGIDEKSLLQAVDTAVQINLDGDDGLPVPDYVDENVSTKVVKIIQSYTGVVNKMVWRKG
;
A
#
# COMPACT_ATOMS: atom_id res chain seq x y z
N MET A 1 -0.88 -15.76 -26.93
CA MET A 1 -2.10 -15.07 -26.48
C MET A 1 -2.66 -15.87 -25.31
N SER A 2 -2.89 -15.21 -24.18
CA SER A 2 -3.45 -15.90 -23.01
C SER A 2 -4.88 -16.37 -23.31
N ASP A 3 -5.17 -17.63 -23.00
CA ASP A 3 -6.50 -18.23 -23.18
C ASP A 3 -7.24 -18.24 -21.83
N TYR A 4 -8.25 -17.41 -21.71
CA TYR A 4 -9.09 -17.31 -20.51
C TYR A 4 -10.38 -18.13 -20.59
N SER A 5 -10.54 -18.98 -21.61
CA SER A 5 -11.76 -19.78 -21.83
C SER A 5 -12.08 -20.75 -20.68
N LYS A 6 -11.08 -21.13 -19.90
CA LYS A 6 -11.21 -22.01 -18.74
C LYS A 6 -11.48 -21.26 -17.42
N VAL A 7 -11.40 -19.94 -17.43
CA VAL A 7 -11.64 -19.11 -16.24
C VAL A 7 -13.12 -18.75 -16.20
N SER A 8 -13.80 -19.07 -15.13
CA SER A 8 -15.23 -18.79 -14.99
C SER A 8 -15.59 -18.56 -13.52
N PHE A 9 -16.58 -17.72 -13.30
CA PHE A 9 -17.26 -17.62 -12.00
C PHE A 9 -17.99 -18.91 -11.67
N GLN A 10 -18.25 -19.14 -10.39
CA GLN A 10 -19.00 -20.33 -9.92
C GLN A 10 -20.47 -20.27 -10.31
N ASN A 11 -20.99 -19.09 -10.67
CA ASN A 11 -22.39 -18.84 -11.04
C ASN A 11 -23.37 -19.26 -9.92
N ASN A 12 -23.02 -18.95 -8.68
CA ASN A 12 -23.76 -19.32 -7.47
C ASN A 12 -24.91 -18.36 -7.13
N GLY A 13 -25.33 -17.50 -8.06
CA GLY A 13 -26.39 -16.49 -7.87
C GLY A 13 -25.95 -15.21 -7.17
N LYS A 14 -24.69 -15.09 -6.78
CA LYS A 14 -24.12 -13.89 -6.18
C LYS A 14 -23.56 -12.95 -7.25
N LEU A 15 -23.37 -11.66 -6.88
CA LEU A 15 -22.69 -10.67 -7.71
C LEU A 15 -21.28 -11.15 -8.08
N LYS A 16 -20.94 -11.11 -9.35
CA LYS A 16 -19.65 -11.52 -9.90
C LYS A 16 -18.66 -10.36 -9.82
N LEU A 17 -17.70 -10.48 -8.92
CA LEU A 17 -16.69 -9.45 -8.68
C LEU A 17 -15.31 -9.89 -9.18
N LEU A 18 -14.71 -9.10 -10.05
CA LEU A 18 -13.30 -9.24 -10.40
C LEU A 18 -12.49 -8.26 -9.56
N ILE A 19 -11.51 -8.76 -8.80
CA ILE A 19 -10.52 -7.96 -8.08
C ILE A 19 -9.20 -8.08 -8.82
N ILE A 20 -8.55 -6.95 -9.11
CA ILE A 20 -7.26 -6.94 -9.81
C ILE A 20 -6.20 -6.33 -8.90
N VAL A 21 -5.10 -7.05 -8.74
CA VAL A 21 -3.93 -6.66 -7.94
C VAL A 21 -2.65 -6.90 -8.73
N GLY A 22 -1.58 -6.21 -8.39
CA GLY A 22 -0.29 -6.38 -9.07
C GLY A 22 0.91 -6.28 -8.15
N THR A 23 0.72 -5.74 -6.94
CA THR A 23 1.83 -5.48 -6.03
C THR A 23 1.51 -5.95 -4.60
N ARG A 24 2.58 -6.19 -3.84
CA ARG A 24 2.50 -6.56 -2.43
C ARG A 24 1.65 -5.60 -1.58
N PRO A 25 1.81 -4.27 -1.67
CA PRO A 25 0.96 -3.35 -0.91
C PRO A 25 -0.54 -3.49 -1.20
N GLU A 26 -0.91 -3.77 -2.45
CA GLU A 26 -2.32 -4.01 -2.81
C GLU A 26 -2.86 -5.29 -2.15
N ILE A 27 -2.07 -6.38 -2.17
CA ILE A 27 -2.43 -7.66 -1.55
C ILE A 27 -2.66 -7.47 -0.04
N ILE A 28 -1.74 -6.79 0.64
CA ILE A 28 -1.83 -6.55 2.08
C ILE A 28 -3.09 -5.72 2.40
N ARG A 29 -3.25 -4.58 1.76
CA ARG A 29 -4.37 -3.66 2.02
C ARG A 29 -5.72 -4.27 1.67
N LEU A 30 -5.80 -5.09 0.63
CA LEU A 30 -7.04 -5.74 0.23
C LEU A 30 -7.33 -7.05 0.98
N ALA A 31 -6.45 -7.54 1.85
CA ALA A 31 -6.61 -8.86 2.47
C ALA A 31 -7.97 -9.04 3.18
N ALA A 32 -8.36 -8.09 4.03
CA ALA A 32 -9.66 -8.11 4.70
C ALA A 32 -10.83 -8.01 3.71
N VAL A 33 -10.68 -7.16 2.68
CA VAL A 33 -11.69 -6.96 1.62
C VAL A 33 -11.85 -8.23 0.78
N ILE A 34 -10.74 -8.88 0.38
CA ILE A 34 -10.77 -10.14 -0.37
C ILE A 34 -11.48 -11.23 0.44
N LYS A 35 -11.11 -11.42 1.72
CA LYS A 35 -11.78 -12.39 2.59
C LYS A 35 -13.28 -12.11 2.73
N LYS A 36 -13.66 -10.86 2.92
CA LYS A 36 -15.04 -10.45 3.08
C LYS A 36 -15.86 -10.60 1.79
N THR A 37 -15.30 -10.17 0.66
CA THR A 37 -15.98 -10.26 -0.64
C THR A 37 -16.19 -11.71 -1.06
N ARG A 38 -15.22 -12.61 -0.86
CA ARG A 38 -15.38 -14.05 -1.13
C ARG A 38 -16.53 -14.69 -0.35
N LYS A 39 -16.87 -14.16 0.82
CA LYS A 39 -18.03 -14.63 1.60
C LYS A 39 -19.37 -14.25 0.96
N TYR A 40 -19.46 -13.05 0.38
CA TYR A 40 -20.74 -12.47 -0.06
C TYR A 40 -20.91 -12.42 -1.57
N PHE A 41 -19.84 -12.47 -2.34
CA PHE A 41 -19.83 -12.41 -3.80
C PHE A 41 -19.23 -13.67 -4.42
N ASP A 42 -19.45 -13.83 -5.72
CA ASP A 42 -18.70 -14.77 -6.56
C ASP A 42 -17.45 -14.00 -7.05
N VAL A 43 -16.28 -14.35 -6.53
CA VAL A 43 -15.06 -13.55 -6.70
C VAL A 43 -14.04 -14.29 -7.56
N ILE A 44 -13.47 -13.59 -8.52
CA ILE A 44 -12.21 -13.96 -9.18
C ILE A 44 -11.18 -12.90 -8.78
N LEU A 45 -10.04 -13.34 -8.24
CA LEU A 45 -8.86 -12.53 -7.98
C LEU A 45 -7.87 -12.72 -9.12
N ALA A 46 -7.50 -11.64 -9.79
CA ALA A 46 -6.50 -11.65 -10.86
C ALA A 46 -5.25 -10.87 -10.43
N HIS A 47 -4.07 -11.45 -10.67
CA HIS A 47 -2.78 -10.82 -10.43
C HIS A 47 -2.14 -10.43 -11.76
N THR A 48 -1.67 -9.19 -11.91
CA THR A 48 -1.07 -8.70 -13.17
C THR A 48 0.32 -9.25 -13.45
N GLY A 49 1.06 -9.67 -12.40
CA GLY A 49 2.40 -10.24 -12.53
C GLY A 49 2.43 -11.67 -13.00
N GLN A 50 3.57 -12.30 -12.81
CA GLN A 50 3.85 -13.67 -13.25
C GLN A 50 3.63 -14.66 -12.11
N ASN A 51 3.18 -15.88 -12.44
CA ASN A 51 2.85 -16.93 -11.48
C ASN A 51 4.07 -17.41 -10.63
N TYR A 52 5.28 -17.31 -11.18
CA TYR A 52 6.48 -17.80 -10.49
C TYR A 52 7.12 -16.78 -9.52
N ASP A 53 6.53 -15.61 -9.34
CA ASP A 53 7.04 -14.59 -8.43
C ASP A 53 6.64 -14.85 -6.97
N TYR A 54 6.72 -16.16 -6.58
CA TYR A 54 6.29 -16.64 -5.26
C TYR A 54 7.07 -15.99 -4.12
N THR A 55 8.36 -15.74 -4.29
CA THR A 55 9.22 -15.14 -3.25
C THR A 55 8.88 -13.69 -2.94
N LEU A 56 8.29 -12.97 -3.89
CA LEU A 56 7.88 -11.58 -3.71
C LEU A 56 6.41 -11.40 -3.30
N ASN A 57 5.53 -12.29 -3.75
CA ASN A 57 4.08 -12.14 -3.55
C ASN A 57 3.45 -13.31 -2.79
N GLY A 58 3.87 -14.56 -3.04
CA GLY A 58 3.26 -15.75 -2.47
C GLY A 58 3.33 -15.83 -0.94
N VAL A 59 4.41 -15.32 -0.34
CA VAL A 59 4.57 -15.24 1.12
C VAL A 59 3.43 -14.44 1.76
N PHE A 60 2.98 -13.35 1.14
CA PHE A 60 1.93 -12.50 1.68
C PHE A 60 0.54 -13.13 1.56
N PHE A 61 0.28 -13.91 0.51
CA PHE A 61 -0.95 -14.70 0.43
C PHE A 61 -1.01 -15.71 1.57
N HIS A 62 0.10 -16.39 1.84
CA HIS A 62 0.19 -17.33 2.95
C HIS A 62 0.08 -16.65 4.31
N ASP A 63 0.88 -15.62 4.59
CA ASP A 63 0.90 -14.90 5.88
C ASP A 63 -0.46 -14.32 6.24
N LEU A 64 -1.17 -13.80 5.24
CA LEU A 64 -2.49 -13.22 5.38
C LEU A 64 -3.63 -14.25 5.21
N GLU A 65 -3.32 -15.54 5.08
CA GLU A 65 -4.28 -16.63 4.90
C GLU A 65 -5.26 -16.36 3.74
N LEU A 66 -4.73 -15.91 2.62
CA LEU A 66 -5.46 -15.71 1.37
C LEU A 66 -5.26 -16.91 0.45
N ALA A 67 -6.31 -17.31 -0.27
CA ALA A 67 -6.15 -18.23 -1.39
C ALA A 67 -5.41 -17.55 -2.54
N ASP A 68 -4.63 -18.32 -3.29
CA ASP A 68 -3.94 -17.84 -4.48
C ASP A 68 -4.91 -17.20 -5.49
N PRO A 69 -4.43 -16.26 -6.31
CA PRO A 69 -5.21 -15.73 -7.41
C PRO A 69 -5.70 -16.82 -8.37
N GLU A 70 -6.94 -16.73 -8.80
CA GLU A 70 -7.50 -17.62 -9.82
C GLU A 70 -6.84 -17.39 -11.19
N VAL A 71 -6.25 -16.18 -11.40
CA VAL A 71 -5.68 -15.80 -12.69
C VAL A 71 -4.40 -14.99 -12.50
N TYR A 72 -3.36 -15.34 -13.28
CA TYR A 72 -2.18 -14.52 -13.49
C TYR A 72 -2.21 -14.00 -14.93
N LEU A 73 -2.16 -12.67 -15.10
CA LEU A 73 -2.22 -12.04 -16.43
C LEU A 73 -0.88 -12.14 -17.18
N ASN A 74 0.21 -12.37 -16.46
CA ASN A 74 1.58 -12.42 -17.01
C ASN A 74 1.91 -11.17 -17.86
N ALA A 75 1.52 -10.00 -17.34
CA ALA A 75 1.57 -8.74 -18.09
C ALA A 75 2.95 -8.06 -18.08
N VAL A 76 3.93 -8.59 -17.35
CA VAL A 76 5.28 -8.01 -17.30
C VAL A 76 5.91 -8.07 -18.68
N GLY A 77 6.28 -6.91 -19.22
CA GLY A 77 6.95 -6.75 -20.51
C GLY A 77 8.44 -6.48 -20.37
N SER A 78 9.09 -6.18 -21.48
CA SER A 78 10.51 -5.84 -21.53
C SER A 78 10.82 -4.44 -20.97
N ASP A 79 9.84 -3.57 -20.99
CA ASP A 79 9.89 -2.22 -20.46
C ASP A 79 8.56 -1.81 -19.79
N LEU A 80 8.53 -0.61 -19.23
CA LEU A 80 7.36 -0.08 -18.54
C LEU A 80 6.18 0.12 -19.50
N GLY A 81 6.43 0.61 -20.70
CA GLY A 81 5.38 0.87 -21.71
C GLY A 81 4.70 -0.42 -22.15
N GLU A 82 5.50 -1.47 -22.42
CA GLU A 82 4.98 -2.80 -22.77
C GLU A 82 4.19 -3.40 -21.59
N THR A 83 4.70 -3.28 -20.36
CA THR A 83 4.01 -3.75 -19.17
C THR A 83 2.65 -3.09 -19.00
N MET A 84 2.56 -1.76 -19.12
CA MET A 84 1.30 -1.02 -19.03
C MET A 84 0.33 -1.44 -20.14
N GLY A 85 0.83 -1.55 -21.38
CA GLY A 85 0.04 -2.01 -22.53
C GLY A 85 -0.52 -3.42 -22.32
N ASN A 86 0.31 -4.34 -21.84
CA ASN A 86 -0.09 -5.70 -21.55
C ASN A 86 -1.13 -5.79 -20.43
N ILE A 87 -1.00 -5.00 -19.36
CA ILE A 87 -2.00 -4.95 -18.28
C ILE A 87 -3.37 -4.57 -18.84
N ILE A 88 -3.43 -3.53 -19.67
CA ILE A 88 -4.69 -3.09 -20.31
C ILE A 88 -5.24 -4.18 -21.26
N ALA A 89 -4.38 -4.74 -22.11
CA ALA A 89 -4.78 -5.71 -23.10
C ALA A 89 -5.26 -7.04 -22.48
N GLU A 90 -4.49 -7.59 -21.54
CA GLU A 90 -4.81 -8.89 -20.94
C GLU A 90 -6.01 -8.79 -19.99
N SER A 91 -6.12 -7.69 -19.21
CA SER A 91 -7.30 -7.47 -18.37
C SER A 91 -8.57 -7.27 -19.18
N TYR A 92 -8.50 -6.60 -20.34
CA TYR A 92 -9.63 -6.48 -21.27
C TYR A 92 -10.09 -7.85 -21.77
N LYS A 93 -9.15 -8.71 -22.23
CA LYS A 93 -9.45 -10.05 -22.70
C LYS A 93 -10.07 -10.92 -21.60
N LEU A 94 -9.50 -10.87 -20.37
CA LEU A 94 -10.06 -11.58 -19.24
C LEU A 94 -11.50 -11.13 -18.97
N MET A 95 -11.74 -9.83 -18.84
CA MET A 95 -13.08 -9.29 -18.56
C MET A 95 -14.10 -9.60 -19.68
N ALA A 96 -13.69 -9.58 -20.92
CA ALA A 96 -14.55 -9.96 -22.06
C ALA A 96 -14.94 -11.45 -22.00
N ALA A 97 -14.03 -12.31 -21.55
CA ALA A 97 -14.27 -13.74 -21.39
C ALA A 97 -15.19 -14.06 -20.20
N ILE A 98 -14.87 -13.53 -18.99
CA ILE A 98 -15.58 -13.92 -17.75
C ILE A 98 -16.82 -13.06 -17.45
N LYS A 99 -16.94 -11.87 -18.04
CA LYS A 99 -18.10 -10.95 -17.92
C LYS A 99 -18.47 -10.67 -16.45
N PRO A 100 -17.61 -10.02 -15.66
CA PRO A 100 -17.93 -9.68 -14.28
C PRO A 100 -19.02 -8.61 -14.22
N ASP A 101 -19.77 -8.58 -13.09
CA ASP A 101 -20.76 -7.53 -12.83
C ASP A 101 -20.09 -6.24 -12.33
N ALA A 102 -18.93 -6.37 -11.69
CA ALA A 102 -18.16 -5.25 -11.16
C ALA A 102 -16.65 -5.56 -11.13
N VAL A 103 -15.83 -4.51 -11.18
CA VAL A 103 -14.37 -4.56 -11.01
C VAL A 103 -13.98 -3.72 -9.80
N LEU A 104 -13.10 -4.25 -8.96
CA LEU A 104 -12.48 -3.56 -7.83
C LEU A 104 -10.97 -3.44 -8.04
N VAL A 105 -10.46 -2.24 -7.90
CA VAL A 105 -9.01 -1.93 -7.87
C VAL A 105 -8.68 -1.07 -6.64
N LEU A 106 -7.40 -1.06 -6.26
CA LEU A 106 -6.91 -0.24 -5.14
C LEU A 106 -5.69 0.56 -5.54
N GLY A 107 -5.71 1.85 -5.28
CA GLY A 107 -4.55 2.74 -5.37
C GLY A 107 -4.23 3.18 -6.79
N ASP A 108 -2.94 3.17 -7.10
CA ASP A 108 -2.35 3.93 -8.18
C ASP A 108 -1.23 3.18 -8.93
N THR A 109 -1.06 1.92 -8.65
CA THR A 109 -0.07 1.10 -9.36
C THR A 109 -0.51 0.83 -10.80
N ASN A 110 0.38 0.32 -11.63
CA ASN A 110 0.05 0.03 -13.02
C ASN A 110 -1.10 -0.99 -13.16
N SER A 111 -1.32 -1.87 -12.17
CA SER A 111 -2.45 -2.81 -12.17
C SER A 111 -3.80 -2.11 -12.30
N CYS A 112 -3.92 -0.89 -11.73
CA CYS A 112 -5.14 -0.10 -11.76
C CYS A 112 -5.50 0.42 -13.16
N LEU A 113 -4.57 0.46 -14.12
CA LEU A 113 -4.84 0.82 -15.51
C LEU A 113 -5.76 -0.19 -16.22
N SER A 114 -5.96 -1.37 -15.65
CA SER A 114 -6.98 -2.35 -16.08
C SER A 114 -8.39 -1.76 -16.14
N VAL A 115 -8.69 -0.70 -15.38
CA VAL A 115 -9.98 -0.01 -15.40
C VAL A 115 -10.31 0.61 -16.77
N ILE A 116 -9.30 0.90 -17.59
CA ILE A 116 -9.52 1.36 -18.98
C ILE A 116 -10.28 0.30 -19.78
N GLY A 117 -9.89 -0.97 -19.64
CA GLY A 117 -10.60 -2.10 -20.24
C GLY A 117 -12.02 -2.26 -19.69
N ALA A 118 -12.19 -2.18 -18.37
CA ALA A 118 -13.50 -2.27 -17.73
C ALA A 118 -14.45 -1.17 -18.22
N LYS A 119 -13.95 0.08 -18.33
CA LYS A 119 -14.73 1.22 -18.84
C LYS A 119 -15.22 0.98 -20.26
N ARG A 120 -14.37 0.43 -21.13
CA ARG A 120 -14.73 0.12 -22.54
C ARG A 120 -15.75 -1.02 -22.65
N LEU A 121 -15.76 -1.93 -21.67
CA LEU A 121 -16.72 -3.04 -21.60
C LEU A 121 -17.99 -2.68 -20.81
N HIS A 122 -18.12 -1.43 -20.36
CA HIS A 122 -19.26 -0.93 -19.58
C HIS A 122 -19.46 -1.74 -18.27
N ILE A 123 -18.37 -2.13 -17.62
CA ILE A 123 -18.40 -2.81 -16.34
C ILE A 123 -18.25 -1.76 -15.22
N PRO A 124 -19.12 -1.74 -14.21
CA PRO A 124 -19.00 -0.85 -13.06
C PRO A 124 -17.65 -0.98 -12.37
N ILE A 125 -16.97 0.16 -12.15
CA ILE A 125 -15.63 0.26 -11.60
C ILE A 125 -15.68 0.88 -10.19
N PHE A 126 -15.12 0.17 -9.23
CA PHE A 126 -14.95 0.59 -7.85
C PHE A 126 -13.47 0.78 -7.56
N HIS A 127 -13.10 1.99 -7.16
CA HIS A 127 -11.71 2.36 -6.89
C HIS A 127 -11.52 2.71 -5.41
N MET A 128 -10.76 1.91 -4.68
CA MET A 128 -10.33 2.19 -3.31
C MET A 128 -9.04 3.03 -3.33
N GLU A 129 -8.78 3.76 -2.24
CA GLU A 129 -7.67 4.71 -2.12
C GLU A 129 -7.77 5.86 -3.14
N ALA A 130 -8.98 6.18 -3.57
CA ALA A 130 -9.25 7.26 -4.51
C ALA A 130 -8.98 8.64 -3.89
N GLY A 131 -8.51 9.59 -4.70
CA GLY A 131 -8.37 10.98 -4.33
C GLY A 131 -7.10 11.37 -3.58
N ASN A 132 -6.19 10.45 -3.34
CA ASN A 132 -4.89 10.80 -2.77
C ASN A 132 -4.08 11.67 -3.75
N ARG A 133 -3.34 12.66 -3.23
CA ARG A 133 -2.51 13.57 -4.05
C ARG A 133 -1.23 13.90 -3.28
N CYS A 134 -0.08 13.66 -3.89
CA CYS A 134 1.20 14.16 -3.40
C CYS A 134 1.65 15.43 -4.14
N LYS A 135 1.00 15.78 -5.25
CA LYS A 135 1.31 16.95 -6.10
C LYS A 135 2.73 16.92 -6.70
N ASP A 136 3.33 15.75 -6.77
CA ASP A 136 4.61 15.51 -7.42
C ASP A 136 4.37 14.73 -8.73
N GLU A 137 4.39 15.44 -9.84
CA GLU A 137 4.12 14.84 -11.17
C GLU A 137 5.30 14.01 -11.70
N CYS A 138 6.44 14.02 -11.02
CA CYS A 138 7.54 13.10 -11.33
C CYS A 138 7.26 11.67 -10.87
N LEU A 139 6.27 11.48 -9.99
CA LEU A 139 5.85 10.15 -9.54
C LEU A 139 4.88 9.52 -10.55
N PRO A 140 5.20 8.35 -11.12
CA PRO A 140 4.31 7.64 -12.05
C PRO A 140 2.91 7.39 -11.46
N GLU A 141 2.86 7.13 -10.17
CA GLU A 141 1.63 6.90 -9.43
C GLU A 141 0.68 8.10 -9.44
N GLU A 142 1.21 9.33 -9.46
CA GLU A 142 0.36 10.53 -9.51
C GLU A 142 -0.43 10.62 -10.83
N THR A 143 0.17 10.21 -11.94
CA THR A 143 -0.50 10.08 -13.24
C THR A 143 -1.57 8.98 -13.21
N ASN A 144 -1.21 7.79 -12.72
CA ASN A 144 -2.11 6.65 -12.67
C ASN A 144 -3.36 6.97 -11.82
N ARG A 145 -3.18 7.54 -10.61
CA ARG A 145 -4.31 7.83 -9.71
C ARG A 145 -5.29 8.83 -10.31
N ARG A 146 -4.79 9.86 -11.01
CA ARG A 146 -5.67 10.82 -11.71
C ARG A 146 -6.49 10.14 -12.81
N ILE A 147 -5.88 9.26 -13.61
CA ILE A 147 -6.57 8.49 -14.63
C ILE A 147 -7.65 7.62 -13.98
N VAL A 148 -7.28 6.84 -12.98
CA VAL A 148 -8.17 5.86 -12.34
C VAL A 148 -9.33 6.55 -11.61
N ASP A 149 -9.08 7.66 -10.89
CA ASP A 149 -10.11 8.45 -10.25
C ASP A 149 -11.18 8.94 -11.24
N ILE A 150 -10.74 9.47 -12.40
CA ILE A 150 -11.64 10.06 -13.40
C ILE A 150 -12.49 8.99 -14.08
N ILE A 151 -11.92 7.83 -14.41
CA ILE A 151 -12.64 6.79 -15.14
C ILE A 151 -13.51 5.91 -14.24
N SER A 152 -13.21 5.82 -12.95
CA SER A 152 -13.97 4.99 -12.00
C SER A 152 -15.39 5.51 -11.82
N ASP A 153 -16.33 4.58 -11.67
CA ASP A 153 -17.73 4.92 -11.49
C ASP A 153 -18.06 5.24 -10.04
N VAL A 154 -17.39 4.59 -9.10
CA VAL A 154 -17.50 4.82 -7.65
C VAL A 154 -16.11 4.94 -7.06
N ASN A 155 -15.82 6.08 -6.44
CA ASN A 155 -14.58 6.36 -5.75
C ASN A 155 -14.74 6.18 -4.24
N MET A 156 -13.89 5.37 -3.64
CA MET A 156 -13.84 5.08 -2.21
C MET A 156 -12.56 5.66 -1.63
N ALA A 157 -12.66 6.91 -1.17
CA ALA A 157 -11.57 7.65 -0.54
C ALA A 157 -11.28 7.11 0.86
N TYR A 158 -10.05 7.22 1.33
CA TYR A 158 -9.72 6.87 2.70
C TYR A 158 -10.13 7.98 3.69
N SER A 159 -10.03 9.24 3.29
CA SER A 159 -10.23 10.37 4.17
C SER A 159 -11.06 11.48 3.54
N GLU A 160 -11.52 12.43 4.38
CA GLU A 160 -12.15 13.64 3.91
C GLU A 160 -11.24 14.53 3.07
N HIS A 161 -9.92 14.53 3.32
CA HIS A 161 -8.96 15.22 2.47
C HIS A 161 -9.00 14.68 1.04
N ALA A 162 -8.94 13.36 0.89
CA ALA A 162 -9.01 12.71 -0.41
C ALA A 162 -10.35 12.98 -1.11
N ARG A 163 -11.46 12.92 -0.38
CA ARG A 163 -12.80 13.23 -0.94
C ARG A 163 -12.89 14.67 -1.44
N ARG A 164 -12.28 15.64 -0.75
CA ARG A 164 -12.25 17.04 -1.21
C ARG A 164 -11.48 17.19 -2.52
N TYR A 165 -10.32 16.54 -2.65
CA TYR A 165 -9.57 16.53 -3.91
C TYR A 165 -10.40 15.96 -5.07
N LEU A 166 -11.16 14.89 -4.86
CA LEU A 166 -12.06 14.34 -5.88
C LEU A 166 -13.16 15.34 -6.24
N ALA A 167 -13.76 16.01 -5.25
CA ALA A 167 -14.79 17.03 -5.49
C ALA A 167 -14.26 18.22 -6.29
N ASP A 168 -13.02 18.65 -6.01
CA ASP A 168 -12.37 19.75 -6.73
C ASP A 168 -12.09 19.41 -8.21
N THR A 169 -11.99 18.12 -8.55
CA THR A 169 -11.86 17.65 -9.94
C THR A 169 -13.20 17.50 -10.67
N GLY A 170 -14.32 17.86 -10.03
CA GLY A 170 -15.65 17.78 -10.61
C GLY A 170 -16.26 16.38 -10.62
N LEU A 171 -15.72 15.43 -9.89
CA LEU A 171 -16.29 14.09 -9.79
C LEU A 171 -17.60 14.05 -9.01
N PRO A 172 -18.53 13.13 -9.32
CA PRO A 172 -19.83 13.06 -8.70
C PRO A 172 -19.75 12.77 -7.20
N LYS A 173 -20.27 13.69 -6.38
CA LYS A 173 -20.27 13.55 -4.91
C LYS A 173 -21.11 12.35 -4.45
N GLU A 174 -22.21 12.07 -5.13
CA GLU A 174 -23.12 10.96 -4.84
C GLU A 174 -22.53 9.56 -5.12
N ARG A 175 -21.34 9.51 -5.75
CA ARG A 175 -20.59 8.28 -6.02
C ARG A 175 -19.18 8.31 -5.44
N THR A 176 -18.96 9.17 -4.44
CA THR A 176 -17.69 9.32 -3.72
C THR A 176 -17.94 9.11 -2.23
N TYR A 177 -17.33 8.05 -1.67
CA TYR A 177 -17.51 7.64 -0.28
C TYR A 177 -16.21 7.67 0.49
N VAL A 178 -16.24 8.06 1.76
CA VAL A 178 -15.13 7.87 2.68
C VAL A 178 -15.31 6.52 3.36
N THR A 179 -14.42 5.59 3.07
CA THR A 179 -14.44 4.23 3.65
C THR A 179 -13.49 4.05 4.81
N GLY A 180 -12.49 4.92 4.92
CA GLY A 180 -11.32 4.68 5.75
C GLY A 180 -10.26 3.82 5.06
N SER A 181 -9.08 3.75 5.65
CA SER A 181 -8.02 2.86 5.20
C SER A 181 -8.30 1.42 5.65
N PRO A 182 -8.17 0.42 4.77
CA PRO A 182 -8.33 -0.98 5.16
C PRO A 182 -7.16 -1.52 6.00
N MET A 183 -6.07 -0.76 6.17
CA MET A 183 -4.87 -1.21 6.88
C MET A 183 -5.16 -1.54 8.34
N ALA A 184 -5.96 -0.72 9.03
CA ALA A 184 -6.32 -0.97 10.44
C ALA A 184 -7.04 -2.31 10.63
N GLU A 185 -7.99 -2.64 9.74
CA GLU A 185 -8.70 -3.92 9.79
C GLU A 185 -7.72 -5.11 9.58
N VAL A 186 -6.76 -4.97 8.66
CA VAL A 186 -5.74 -6.00 8.42
C VAL A 186 -4.79 -6.15 9.60
N LEU A 187 -4.31 -5.05 10.18
CA LEU A 187 -3.44 -5.07 11.35
C LEU A 187 -4.16 -5.65 12.56
N HIS A 188 -5.40 -5.25 12.82
CA HIS A 188 -6.21 -5.78 13.91
C HIS A 188 -6.42 -7.30 13.79
N MET A 189 -6.77 -7.79 12.60
CA MET A 189 -6.94 -9.23 12.35
C MET A 189 -5.66 -10.04 12.59
N ASN A 190 -4.50 -9.42 12.52
CA ASN A 190 -3.19 -10.06 12.68
C ASN A 190 -2.45 -9.65 13.97
N LEU A 191 -3.04 -8.80 14.82
CA LEU A 191 -2.35 -8.23 15.97
C LEU A 191 -1.76 -9.30 16.90
N ALA A 192 -2.51 -10.32 17.22
CA ALA A 192 -2.03 -11.43 18.07
C ALA A 192 -0.82 -12.16 17.46
N LYS A 193 -0.77 -12.32 16.12
CA LYS A 193 0.37 -12.94 15.43
C LYS A 193 1.58 -11.99 15.38
N ILE A 194 1.33 -10.68 15.24
CA ILE A 194 2.36 -9.64 15.31
C ILE A 194 3.02 -9.63 16.69
N GLU A 195 2.23 -9.62 17.75
CA GLU A 195 2.72 -9.65 19.14
C GLU A 195 3.47 -10.93 19.49
N ALA A 196 3.03 -12.08 18.93
CA ALA A 196 3.64 -13.38 19.15
C ALA A 196 4.92 -13.64 18.32
N SER A 197 5.32 -12.71 17.44
CA SER A 197 6.51 -12.90 16.60
C SER A 197 7.80 -12.97 17.47
N ASP A 198 8.64 -13.96 17.16
CA ASP A 198 9.94 -14.18 17.81
C ASP A 198 11.10 -13.47 17.08
N ILE A 199 10.79 -12.54 16.19
CA ILE A 199 11.76 -11.88 15.29
C ILE A 199 12.92 -11.24 16.06
N HIS A 200 12.67 -10.66 17.22
CA HIS A 200 13.72 -10.06 18.06
C HIS A 200 14.77 -11.10 18.46
N ALA A 201 14.32 -12.28 18.90
CA ALA A 201 15.23 -13.37 19.27
C ALA A 201 16.00 -13.89 18.04
N ARG A 202 15.33 -14.04 16.89
CA ARG A 202 15.96 -14.50 15.65
C ARG A 202 17.03 -13.56 15.13
N LEU A 203 16.85 -12.24 15.33
CA LEU A 203 17.81 -11.21 14.88
C LEU A 203 18.77 -10.75 15.99
N GLY A 204 18.62 -11.22 17.22
CA GLY A 204 19.43 -10.77 18.34
C GLY A 204 19.23 -9.29 18.69
N LEU A 205 18.01 -8.76 18.45
CA LEU A 205 17.66 -7.38 18.73
C LEU A 205 16.94 -7.26 20.08
N GLU A 206 17.19 -6.18 20.78
CA GLU A 206 16.49 -5.82 22.02
C GLU A 206 15.42 -4.77 21.74
N LYS A 207 14.21 -4.96 22.26
CA LYS A 207 13.09 -4.01 22.12
C LYS A 207 13.49 -2.62 22.61
N GLY A 208 13.16 -1.59 21.84
CA GLY A 208 13.50 -0.21 22.15
C GLY A 208 14.98 0.17 21.94
N LYS A 209 15.83 -0.75 21.47
CA LYS A 209 17.26 -0.50 21.28
C LYS A 209 17.74 -0.75 19.84
N TYR A 210 16.92 -0.45 18.86
CA TYR A 210 17.25 -0.45 17.44
C TYR A 210 16.39 0.55 16.70
N ILE A 211 16.89 1.04 15.58
CA ILE A 211 16.14 1.83 14.62
C ILE A 211 15.72 0.91 13.46
N LEU A 212 14.44 0.94 13.09
CA LEU A 212 13.96 0.24 11.92
C LEU A 212 13.97 1.19 10.71
N LEU A 213 14.74 0.83 9.68
CA LEU A 213 14.86 1.60 8.45
C LEU A 213 14.23 0.86 7.27
N SER A 214 13.39 1.58 6.51
CA SER A 214 12.90 1.13 5.20
C SER A 214 13.04 2.28 4.19
N ALA A 215 13.95 2.12 3.22
CA ALA A 215 14.21 3.12 2.18
C ALA A 215 14.36 2.40 0.83
N HIS A 216 13.38 2.59 -0.05
CA HIS A 216 13.30 1.85 -1.32
C HIS A 216 12.73 2.68 -2.48
N ARG A 217 12.25 3.89 -2.21
CA ARG A 217 11.70 4.75 -3.27
C ARG A 217 12.78 5.26 -4.21
N GLU A 218 12.41 5.32 -5.49
CA GLU A 218 13.30 5.76 -6.57
C GLU A 218 13.85 7.16 -6.31
N GLU A 219 13.01 8.07 -5.86
CA GLU A 219 13.36 9.44 -5.52
C GLU A 219 14.51 9.54 -4.51
N ASN A 220 14.62 8.58 -3.58
CA ASN A 220 15.65 8.56 -2.53
C ASN A 220 16.93 7.85 -2.96
N ILE A 221 16.85 6.89 -3.89
CA ILE A 221 17.97 5.99 -4.18
C ILE A 221 18.50 6.08 -5.60
N ASP A 222 17.79 6.66 -6.57
CA ASP A 222 18.19 6.59 -7.98
C ASP A 222 19.24 7.63 -8.37
N THR A 223 19.19 8.83 -7.82
CA THR A 223 20.23 9.83 -8.07
C THR A 223 21.41 9.66 -7.13
N GLU A 224 22.62 9.87 -7.62
CA GLU A 224 23.84 9.80 -6.80
C GLU A 224 23.80 10.77 -5.62
N LYS A 225 23.29 11.97 -5.85
CA LYS A 225 23.15 13.00 -4.83
C LYS A 225 22.25 12.54 -3.67
N ASN A 226 21.06 12.05 -3.99
CA ASN A 226 20.09 11.65 -2.97
C ASN A 226 20.54 10.39 -2.25
N PHE A 227 21.07 9.43 -3.00
CA PHE A 227 21.66 8.21 -2.46
C PHE A 227 22.75 8.51 -1.42
N THR A 228 23.75 9.32 -1.79
CA THR A 228 24.85 9.71 -0.90
C THR A 228 24.33 10.48 0.31
N SER A 229 23.41 11.44 0.11
CA SER A 229 22.80 12.20 1.21
C SER A 229 22.12 11.29 2.22
N LEU A 230 21.24 10.38 1.75
CA LEU A 230 20.50 9.45 2.60
C LEU A 230 21.43 8.53 3.40
N PHE A 231 22.35 7.84 2.74
CA PHE A 231 23.21 6.87 3.43
C PHE A 231 24.28 7.53 4.32
N THR A 232 24.70 8.75 4.01
CA THR A 232 25.49 9.56 4.95
C THR A 232 24.70 9.90 6.21
N ALA A 233 23.45 10.31 6.06
CA ALA A 233 22.56 10.59 7.20
C ALA A 233 22.30 9.33 8.04
N ILE A 234 22.14 8.17 7.41
CA ILE A 234 21.99 6.86 8.10
C ILE A 234 23.24 6.51 8.91
N ASN A 235 24.45 6.66 8.34
CA ASN A 235 25.69 6.44 9.08
C ASN A 235 25.81 7.40 10.27
N LYS A 236 25.47 8.67 10.12
CA LYS A 236 25.46 9.65 11.21
C LYS A 236 24.42 9.31 12.28
N MET A 237 23.29 8.79 11.91
CA MET A 237 22.27 8.30 12.84
C MET A 237 22.81 7.10 13.66
N ALA A 238 23.50 6.16 13.01
CA ALA A 238 24.15 5.05 13.71
C ALA A 238 25.21 5.51 14.70
N GLU A 239 26.04 6.50 14.34
CA GLU A 239 27.03 7.12 15.21
C GLU A 239 26.37 7.80 16.43
N LYS A 240 25.32 8.58 16.17
CA LYS A 240 24.67 9.41 17.20
C LYS A 240 23.96 8.58 18.28
N TYR A 241 23.20 7.58 17.87
CA TYR A 241 22.40 6.78 18.80
C TYR A 241 23.12 5.55 19.33
N ASP A 242 24.26 5.20 18.76
CA ASP A 242 25.09 4.04 19.10
C ASP A 242 24.31 2.73 19.27
N MET A 243 23.38 2.47 18.36
CA MET A 243 22.53 1.28 18.35
C MET A 243 22.40 0.68 16.94
N PRO A 244 21.94 -0.58 16.82
CA PRO A 244 21.67 -1.20 15.53
C PRO A 244 20.64 -0.44 14.73
N ILE A 245 20.88 -0.30 13.43
CA ILE A 245 19.89 0.14 12.44
C ILE A 245 19.56 -1.06 11.58
N LEU A 246 18.39 -1.65 11.77
CA LEU A 246 17.91 -2.74 10.93
C LEU A 246 17.33 -2.17 9.64
N TYR A 247 18.05 -2.32 8.56
CA TYR A 247 17.64 -1.88 7.24
C TYR A 247 16.93 -3.01 6.49
N SER A 248 15.59 -2.95 6.41
CA SER A 248 14.79 -3.81 5.53
C SER A 248 15.04 -3.41 4.09
N CYS A 249 16.02 -4.06 3.48
CA CYS A 249 16.63 -3.63 2.23
C CYS A 249 16.04 -4.39 1.04
N HIS A 250 15.33 -3.67 0.17
CA HIS A 250 14.86 -4.22 -1.10
C HIS A 250 16.04 -4.63 -1.99
N PRO A 251 15.95 -5.70 -2.80
CA PRO A 251 17.05 -6.16 -3.67
C PRO A 251 17.64 -5.04 -4.54
N ARG A 252 16.82 -4.13 -5.06
CA ARG A 252 17.28 -2.96 -5.84
C ARG A 252 18.24 -2.08 -5.02
N SER A 253 17.86 -1.73 -3.80
CA SER A 253 18.67 -0.88 -2.91
C SER A 253 19.98 -1.57 -2.51
N ARG A 254 19.92 -2.89 -2.25
CA ARG A 254 21.11 -3.72 -1.95
C ARG A 254 22.08 -3.74 -3.12
N ASN A 255 21.59 -3.99 -4.33
CA ASN A 255 22.42 -4.02 -5.54
C ASN A 255 23.07 -2.65 -5.79
N ARG A 256 22.34 -1.56 -5.57
CA ARG A 256 22.88 -0.21 -5.72
C ARG A 256 23.95 0.10 -4.67
N LEU A 257 23.75 -0.27 -3.41
CA LEU A 257 24.76 -0.14 -2.37
C LEU A 257 26.03 -0.90 -2.72
N ALA A 258 25.90 -2.17 -3.14
CA ALA A 258 27.04 -2.96 -3.56
C ALA A 258 27.80 -2.36 -4.76
N ALA A 259 27.07 -1.80 -5.73
CA ALA A 259 27.66 -1.19 -6.93
C ALA A 259 28.30 0.19 -6.67
N SER A 260 27.81 0.94 -5.68
CA SER A 260 28.29 2.28 -5.36
C SER A 260 29.64 2.31 -4.62
N GLY A 261 30.01 1.20 -3.96
CA GLY A 261 31.14 1.16 -3.05
C GLY A 261 30.97 1.99 -1.78
N PHE A 262 29.75 2.46 -1.48
CA PHE A 262 29.48 3.22 -0.27
C PHE A 262 29.61 2.32 0.97
N GLU A 263 30.40 2.76 1.95
CA GLU A 263 30.62 2.04 3.19
C GLU A 263 29.57 2.41 4.22
N LEU A 264 28.73 1.44 4.59
CA LEU A 264 27.80 1.60 5.71
C LEU A 264 28.52 1.42 7.05
N ASP A 265 28.06 2.16 8.07
CA ASP A 265 28.48 1.93 9.43
C ASP A 265 28.19 0.48 9.85
N LYS A 266 29.09 -0.12 10.64
CA LYS A 266 28.98 -1.53 11.07
C LYS A 266 27.70 -1.86 11.85
N ARG A 267 27.03 -0.85 12.40
CA ARG A 267 25.74 -0.98 13.13
C ARG A 267 24.56 -1.04 12.18
N VAL A 268 24.73 -0.72 10.88
CA VAL A 268 23.66 -0.82 9.88
C VAL A 268 23.59 -2.26 9.36
N ILE A 269 22.56 -2.98 9.75
CA ILE A 269 22.32 -4.39 9.42
C ILE A 269 21.39 -4.45 8.22
N GLN A 270 21.92 -4.81 7.05
CA GLN A 270 21.12 -5.04 5.86
C GLN A 270 20.40 -6.39 5.95
N HIS A 271 19.08 -6.35 5.95
CA HIS A 271 18.26 -7.55 5.99
C HIS A 271 17.34 -7.61 4.76
N GLU A 272 17.03 -8.80 4.29
CA GLU A 272 16.01 -8.98 3.24
C GLU A 272 14.64 -8.51 3.72
N PRO A 273 13.73 -8.16 2.79
CA PRO A 273 12.38 -7.77 3.18
C PRO A 273 11.74 -8.81 4.09
N LEU A 274 11.22 -8.35 5.20
CA LEU A 274 10.58 -9.18 6.22
C LEU A 274 9.13 -9.50 5.84
N GLY A 275 8.60 -10.59 6.38
CA GLY A 275 7.18 -10.90 6.33
C GLY A 275 6.32 -9.90 7.10
N PHE A 276 5.01 -9.92 6.87
CA PHE A 276 4.08 -8.94 7.42
C PHE A 276 4.09 -8.88 8.95
N HIS A 277 4.03 -10.05 9.62
CA HIS A 277 3.98 -10.11 11.08
C HIS A 277 5.30 -9.65 11.72
N ASP A 278 6.43 -10.10 11.18
CA ASP A 278 7.75 -9.77 11.68
C ASP A 278 8.07 -8.28 11.54
N TYR A 279 7.79 -7.70 10.37
CA TYR A 279 8.00 -6.27 10.14
C TYR A 279 7.20 -5.40 11.10
N ASN A 280 5.91 -5.71 11.25
CA ASN A 280 5.05 -4.95 12.17
C ASN A 280 5.44 -5.15 13.65
N CYS A 281 5.88 -6.35 14.04
CA CYS A 281 6.43 -6.59 15.38
C CYS A 281 7.67 -5.73 15.66
N LEU A 282 8.58 -5.64 14.69
CA LEU A 282 9.76 -4.77 14.81
C LEU A 282 9.37 -3.29 14.83
N GLN A 283 8.40 -2.89 14.02
CA GLN A 283 7.93 -1.50 13.96
C GLN A 283 7.34 -1.06 15.30
N MET A 284 6.47 -1.88 15.88
CA MET A 284 5.81 -1.64 17.17
C MET A 284 6.79 -1.53 18.36
N ASN A 285 7.98 -2.13 18.24
CA ASN A 285 8.96 -2.19 19.33
C ASN A 285 10.28 -1.46 19.00
N ALA A 286 10.33 -0.63 17.96
CA ALA A 286 11.53 0.10 17.58
C ALA A 286 11.77 1.33 18.48
N PHE A 287 13.03 1.72 18.65
CA PHE A 287 13.40 3.02 19.21
C PHE A 287 12.91 4.18 18.34
N ALA A 288 13.02 4.01 17.02
CA ALA A 288 12.44 4.88 16.01
C ALA A 288 12.22 4.10 14.71
N VAL A 289 11.20 4.48 13.94
CA VAL A 289 10.93 3.96 12.61
C VAL A 289 11.21 5.06 11.59
N VAL A 290 12.13 4.81 10.68
CA VAL A 290 12.50 5.73 9.59
C VAL A 290 12.12 5.07 8.27
N SER A 291 11.16 5.64 7.55
CA SER A 291 10.61 4.96 6.38
C SER A 291 10.14 5.93 5.28
N ASP A 292 10.32 5.52 4.01
CA ASP A 292 9.69 6.18 2.86
C ASP A 292 8.39 5.50 2.41
N SER A 293 7.89 4.54 3.18
CA SER A 293 6.66 3.82 2.89
C SER A 293 5.42 4.73 2.99
N GLY A 294 4.52 4.62 2.02
CA GLY A 294 3.23 5.30 2.06
C GLY A 294 2.28 4.76 3.13
N THR A 295 2.55 3.59 3.74
CA THR A 295 1.73 2.99 4.80
C THR A 295 2.13 3.42 6.21
N LEU A 296 3.33 4.00 6.39
CA LEU A 296 3.81 4.44 7.70
C LEU A 296 2.78 5.27 8.50
N PRO A 297 2.08 6.26 7.89
CA PRO A 297 1.08 7.03 8.62
C PRO A 297 -0.13 6.21 9.09
N GLU A 298 -0.54 5.21 8.30
CA GLU A 298 -1.65 4.31 8.62
C GLU A 298 -1.26 3.37 9.77
N GLU A 299 -0.04 2.82 9.70
CA GLU A 299 0.54 1.94 10.71
C GLU A 299 0.76 2.68 12.03
N SER A 300 1.38 3.86 12.00
CA SER A 300 1.56 4.71 13.18
C SER A 300 0.24 5.05 13.84
N SER A 301 -0.77 5.44 13.05
CA SER A 301 -2.11 5.75 13.54
C SER A 301 -2.77 4.54 14.22
N PHE A 302 -2.70 3.37 13.60
CA PHE A 302 -3.26 2.14 14.16
C PHE A 302 -2.57 1.75 15.47
N PHE A 303 -1.23 1.67 15.47
CA PHE A 303 -0.49 1.26 16.67
C PHE A 303 -0.68 2.24 17.83
N THR A 304 -0.77 3.54 17.56
CA THR A 304 -1.15 4.53 18.58
C THR A 304 -2.55 4.23 19.14
N SER A 305 -3.52 3.85 18.31
CA SER A 305 -4.89 3.56 18.75
C SER A 305 -5.02 2.33 19.64
N VAL A 306 -4.09 1.39 19.52
CA VAL A 306 -4.05 0.16 20.33
C VAL A 306 -3.03 0.21 21.48
N GLY A 307 -2.46 1.38 21.75
CA GLY A 307 -1.57 1.60 22.91
C GLY A 307 -0.11 1.21 22.67
N HIS A 308 0.31 1.11 21.42
CA HIS A 308 1.70 0.83 21.01
C HIS A 308 2.27 1.93 20.10
N PRO A 309 2.24 3.22 20.52
CA PRO A 309 2.83 4.28 19.72
C PRO A 309 4.33 4.06 19.54
N PHE A 310 4.85 4.51 18.40
CA PHE A 310 6.29 4.49 18.12
C PHE A 310 6.72 5.79 17.43
N PRO A 311 7.96 6.26 17.63
CA PRO A 311 8.49 7.42 16.92
C PRO A 311 8.56 7.14 15.42
N ALA A 312 7.72 7.82 14.64
CA ALA A 312 7.60 7.63 13.20
C ALA A 312 8.19 8.81 12.43
N VAL A 313 9.17 8.55 11.56
CA VAL A 313 9.81 9.56 10.71
C VAL A 313 9.70 9.12 9.25
N CYS A 314 9.03 9.95 8.45
CA CYS A 314 8.83 9.73 7.02
C CYS A 314 9.92 10.47 6.23
N ILE A 315 10.80 9.74 5.55
CA ILE A 315 11.90 10.29 4.74
C ILE A 315 11.45 10.60 3.31
N ARG A 316 10.58 11.59 3.19
CA ARG A 316 10.02 12.07 1.92
C ARG A 316 9.95 13.58 1.90
N THR A 317 9.93 14.16 0.70
CA THR A 317 9.77 15.62 0.49
C THR A 317 8.29 16.04 0.48
N SER A 318 7.39 15.10 0.29
CA SER A 318 5.94 15.32 0.24
C SER A 318 5.19 14.10 0.76
N THR A 319 3.91 14.26 1.09
CA THR A 319 3.06 13.16 1.51
C THR A 319 1.69 13.24 0.83
N GLU A 320 1.16 12.09 0.45
CA GLU A 320 -0.23 11.93 0.04
C GLU A 320 -1.20 11.73 1.22
N ARG A 321 -0.70 11.87 2.46
CA ARG A 321 -1.44 11.64 3.71
C ARG A 321 -1.42 12.89 4.62
N PRO A 322 -1.92 14.06 4.15
CA PRO A 322 -1.86 15.29 4.95
C PRO A 322 -2.66 15.17 6.25
N GLU A 323 -3.72 14.38 6.28
CA GLU A 323 -4.54 14.11 7.47
C GLU A 323 -3.75 13.48 8.62
N ALA A 324 -2.69 12.74 8.32
CA ALA A 324 -1.83 12.17 9.35
C ALA A 324 -0.90 13.20 9.99
N LEU A 325 -0.48 14.22 9.25
CA LEU A 325 0.21 15.39 9.81
C LEU A 325 -0.74 16.24 10.67
N ASP A 326 -2.01 16.41 10.26
CA ASP A 326 -3.02 17.10 11.05
C ASP A 326 -3.22 16.47 12.45
N LYS A 327 -2.91 15.19 12.59
CA LYS A 327 -3.03 14.43 13.85
C LYS A 327 -1.70 14.18 14.55
N GLY A 328 -0.58 14.57 13.95
CA GLY A 328 0.75 14.37 14.53
C GLY A 328 1.22 12.90 14.55
N CYS A 329 0.74 12.05 13.62
CA CYS A 329 1.08 10.64 13.61
C CYS A 329 2.54 10.36 13.23
N PHE A 330 3.21 11.28 12.55
CA PHE A 330 4.60 11.12 12.12
C PHE A 330 5.25 12.48 11.88
N VAL A 331 6.58 12.49 11.81
CA VAL A 331 7.37 13.65 11.38
C VAL A 331 7.80 13.46 9.94
N LEU A 332 7.49 14.43 9.07
CA LEU A 332 7.99 14.44 7.70
C LEU A 332 9.39 15.04 7.69
N ALA A 333 10.37 14.26 7.23
CA ALA A 333 11.77 14.67 7.13
C ALA A 333 12.29 14.49 5.69
N GLY A 334 13.26 15.32 5.31
CA GLY A 334 14.04 15.04 4.12
C GLY A 334 15.04 13.91 4.33
N ILE A 335 15.93 13.74 3.36
CA ILE A 335 16.99 12.73 3.37
C ILE A 335 18.37 13.31 3.73
N ASP A 336 18.45 14.60 4.03
CA ASP A 336 19.71 15.23 4.45
C ASP A 336 19.98 14.96 5.95
N GLU A 337 21.27 14.91 6.30
CA GLU A 337 21.73 14.58 7.64
C GLU A 337 21.06 15.42 8.73
N LYS A 338 21.09 16.74 8.58
CA LYS A 338 20.58 17.66 9.61
C LYS A 338 19.07 17.48 9.82
N SER A 339 18.33 17.47 8.74
CA SER A 339 16.87 17.35 8.75
C SER A 339 16.43 16.01 9.35
N LEU A 340 17.07 14.92 8.93
CA LEU A 340 16.75 13.59 9.41
C LEU A 340 17.06 13.42 10.92
N LEU A 341 18.24 13.81 11.37
CA LEU A 341 18.61 13.69 12.77
C LEU A 341 17.72 14.53 13.69
N GLN A 342 17.37 15.75 13.27
CA GLN A 342 16.44 16.60 14.03
C GLN A 342 15.03 15.98 14.10
N ALA A 343 14.55 15.40 13.01
CA ALA A 343 13.25 14.75 12.98
C ALA A 343 13.18 13.52 13.90
N VAL A 344 14.24 12.69 13.90
CA VAL A 344 14.32 11.53 14.79
C VAL A 344 14.41 11.97 16.24
N ASP A 345 15.24 12.97 16.58
CA ASP A 345 15.30 13.51 17.95
C ASP A 345 13.93 14.00 18.43
N THR A 346 13.24 14.77 17.57
CA THR A 346 11.93 15.31 17.91
C THR A 346 10.90 14.20 18.12
N ALA A 347 10.83 13.22 17.21
CA ALA A 347 9.88 12.12 17.30
C ALA A 347 10.14 11.27 18.56
N VAL A 348 11.41 10.97 18.84
CA VAL A 348 11.80 10.19 20.02
C VAL A 348 11.48 10.95 21.31
N GLN A 349 11.78 12.25 21.38
CA GLN A 349 11.50 13.04 22.59
C GLN A 349 10.01 13.14 22.88
N ILE A 350 9.18 13.38 21.84
CA ILE A 350 7.73 13.40 21.94
C ILE A 350 7.19 12.07 22.50
N ASN A 351 7.68 10.96 21.98
CA ASN A 351 7.27 9.62 22.44
C ASN A 351 7.68 9.38 23.89
N LEU A 352 8.89 9.80 24.30
CA LEU A 352 9.34 9.72 25.69
C LEU A 352 8.50 10.57 26.64
N ASP A 353 8.00 11.70 26.17
CA ASP A 353 7.13 12.59 26.94
C ASP A 353 5.66 12.07 26.98
N GLY A 354 5.33 11.01 26.21
CA GLY A 354 3.99 10.43 26.13
C GLY A 354 3.00 11.28 25.34
N ASP A 355 3.48 12.07 24.39
CA ASP A 355 2.68 12.98 23.56
C ASP A 355 2.73 12.56 22.06
N ASP A 356 2.34 11.30 21.77
CA ASP A 356 2.51 10.65 20.46
C ASP A 356 1.52 11.09 19.38
N GLY A 357 0.79 12.17 19.59
CA GLY A 357 -0.26 12.62 18.69
C GLY A 357 -1.56 11.81 18.83
N LEU A 358 -2.46 12.01 17.89
CA LEU A 358 -3.77 11.35 17.88
C LEU A 358 -3.91 10.45 16.66
N PRO A 359 -4.57 9.29 16.79
CA PRO A 359 -4.91 8.47 15.64
C PRO A 359 -5.78 9.25 14.64
N VAL A 360 -5.52 9.06 13.34
CA VAL A 360 -6.43 9.53 12.28
C VAL A 360 -7.72 8.71 12.36
N PRO A 361 -8.90 9.32 12.53
CA PRO A 361 -10.14 8.56 12.65
C PRO A 361 -10.40 7.59 11.48
N ASP A 362 -10.08 8.04 10.26
CA ASP A 362 -10.27 7.23 9.05
C ASP A 362 -9.21 6.10 8.88
N TYR A 363 -8.21 6.02 9.77
CA TYR A 363 -7.15 5.01 9.75
C TYR A 363 -7.23 3.99 10.87
N VAL A 364 -8.31 4.02 11.65
CA VAL A 364 -8.53 3.07 12.75
C VAL A 364 -9.84 2.30 12.62
N ASP A 365 -10.56 2.49 11.54
CA ASP A 365 -11.79 1.76 11.23
C ASP A 365 -11.52 0.27 10.94
N GLU A 366 -12.18 -0.60 11.70
CA GLU A 366 -12.03 -2.06 11.57
C GLU A 366 -13.16 -2.72 10.76
N ASN A 367 -13.96 -1.93 10.04
CA ASN A 367 -15.09 -2.42 9.25
C ASN A 367 -15.08 -1.95 7.80
N VAL A 368 -13.93 -1.55 7.30
CA VAL A 368 -13.76 -1.04 5.93
C VAL A 368 -14.21 -2.07 4.90
N SER A 369 -13.85 -3.33 5.08
CA SER A 369 -14.28 -4.43 4.19
C SER A 369 -15.79 -4.56 4.10
N THR A 370 -16.51 -4.34 5.22
CA THR A 370 -17.99 -4.36 5.26
C THR A 370 -18.58 -3.17 4.52
N LYS A 371 -18.00 -1.97 4.67
CA LYS A 371 -18.41 -0.77 3.91
C LYS A 371 -18.26 -1.02 2.42
N VAL A 372 -17.09 -1.53 1.98
CA VAL A 372 -16.79 -1.84 0.58
C VAL A 372 -17.79 -2.83 -0.01
N VAL A 373 -18.08 -3.95 0.69
CA VAL A 373 -19.09 -4.92 0.24
C VAL A 373 -20.45 -4.27 0.05
N LYS A 374 -20.90 -3.46 1.02
CA LYS A 374 -22.20 -2.79 0.93
C LYS A 374 -22.25 -1.78 -0.22
N ILE A 375 -21.17 -1.02 -0.45
CA ILE A 375 -21.08 -0.05 -1.55
C ILE A 375 -21.13 -0.78 -2.90
N ILE A 376 -20.33 -1.83 -3.10
CA ILE A 376 -20.33 -2.61 -4.33
C ILE A 376 -21.71 -3.20 -4.59
N GLN A 377 -22.32 -3.85 -3.60
CA GLN A 377 -23.66 -4.44 -3.74
C GLN A 377 -24.72 -3.40 -4.11
N SER A 378 -24.66 -2.21 -3.51
CA SER A 378 -25.62 -1.15 -3.74
C SER A 378 -25.44 -0.48 -5.10
N TYR A 379 -24.19 -0.16 -5.45
CA TYR A 379 -23.91 0.73 -6.58
C TYR A 379 -23.71 0.03 -7.93
N THR A 380 -23.49 -1.28 -7.95
CA THR A 380 -23.39 -2.00 -9.21
C THR A 380 -24.66 -1.81 -10.08
N GLY A 381 -25.84 -1.96 -9.47
CA GLY A 381 -27.11 -1.72 -10.15
C GLY A 381 -27.34 -0.25 -10.50
N VAL A 382 -26.99 0.66 -9.58
CA VAL A 382 -27.12 2.12 -9.82
C VAL A 382 -26.27 2.55 -11.00
N VAL A 383 -25.00 2.15 -11.05
CA VAL A 383 -24.07 2.47 -12.17
C VAL A 383 -24.58 1.89 -13.48
N ASN A 384 -25.01 0.63 -13.49
CA ASN A 384 -25.58 0.00 -14.68
C ASN A 384 -26.78 0.78 -15.23
N LYS A 385 -27.69 1.23 -14.34
CA LYS A 385 -28.88 2.00 -14.75
C LYS A 385 -28.55 3.44 -15.14
N MET A 386 -27.80 4.16 -14.31
CA MET A 386 -27.61 5.61 -14.45
C MET A 386 -26.50 5.98 -15.42
N VAL A 387 -25.43 5.20 -15.46
CA VAL A 387 -24.24 5.47 -16.30
C VAL A 387 -24.35 4.70 -17.62
N TRP A 388 -24.58 3.40 -17.54
CA TRP A 388 -24.53 2.51 -18.72
C TRP A 388 -25.88 2.30 -19.39
N ARG A 389 -26.98 2.77 -18.79
CA ARG A 389 -28.36 2.65 -19.30
C ARG A 389 -28.72 1.20 -19.66
N LYS A 390 -28.17 0.25 -18.90
CA LYS A 390 -28.55 -1.16 -19.00
C LYS A 390 -29.93 -1.33 -18.37
N GLY A 391 -30.85 -1.96 -19.12
CA GLY A 391 -32.23 -2.23 -18.70
C GLY A 391 -32.34 -3.32 -17.64
#